data_6524c3b5a940f60b5f3bcc35e11c6ba4
#
_entry.id   6524c3b5a940f60b5f3bcc35e11c6ba4
#
_cell.length_a   1.000
_cell.length_b   1.000
_cell.length_c   1.000
_cell.angle_alpha   90.00
_cell.angle_beta   90.00
_cell.angle_gamma   90.00
#
_symmetry.space_group_name_H-M   'P 1'
#
loop_
_entity.id
_entity.type
_entity.pdbx_description
1 polymer ?
#
loop_
_entity_poly.entity_id
_entity_poly.type
_entity_poly.pdbx_seq_one_letter_code
_entity_poly.pdbx_strand_id
1 'polypeptide(L)'
;MKNGSPAVIWEDRLMFQRLIDDCVGCCELVTPQLLAAPFYRGSFGALIIPTGFANKEYSRVLPALRATKSRIKRFLESGGEILVFGGGGDIPDCYDWLPFSVGYHFEYGPREIVIRKESDTTNLLEGYDLSAFECDGYFTGYQGDPVASTPDGHPILIE
;
A
#
# COMPACT_ATOMS: atom_id res chain seq x y z
N MET A 1 -13.70 -1.30 -12.34
CA MET A 1 -13.72 -1.63 -10.88
C MET A 1 -14.36 -2.99 -10.70
N LYS A 2 -13.67 -3.95 -10.08
CA LYS A 2 -14.30 -5.21 -9.64
C LYS A 2 -15.31 -4.88 -8.54
N ASN A 3 -16.54 -5.36 -8.67
CA ASN A 3 -17.54 -5.30 -7.59
C ASN A 3 -17.09 -6.20 -6.43
N GLY A 4 -16.42 -5.66 -5.43
CA GLY A 4 -16.01 -6.36 -4.22
C GLY A 4 -15.63 -5.37 -3.13
N SER A 5 -15.87 -5.73 -1.87
CA SER A 5 -15.42 -4.93 -0.73
C SER A 5 -13.89 -4.83 -0.71
N PRO A 6 -13.30 -3.74 -0.19
CA PRO A 6 -11.88 -3.69 0.05
C PRO A 6 -11.47 -4.67 1.15
N ALA A 7 -10.23 -5.15 1.10
CA ALA A 7 -9.64 -5.98 2.15
C ALA A 7 -8.35 -5.35 2.66
N VAL A 8 -8.20 -5.31 3.98
CA VAL A 8 -6.95 -4.93 4.65
C VAL A 8 -6.15 -6.18 4.99
N ILE A 9 -4.89 -6.22 4.59
CA ILE A 9 -3.99 -7.33 4.88
C ILE A 9 -3.20 -7.00 6.14
N TRP A 10 -3.56 -7.61 7.28
CA TRP A 10 -2.87 -7.41 8.54
C TRP A 10 -3.08 -8.58 9.53
N GLU A 11 -2.28 -8.59 10.61
CA GLU A 11 -2.32 -9.69 11.62
C GLU A 11 -3.63 -9.71 12.41
N ASP A 12 -4.16 -8.54 12.77
CA ASP A 12 -5.33 -8.39 13.63
C ASP A 12 -6.05 -7.07 13.32
N ARG A 13 -7.18 -6.83 13.98
CA ARG A 13 -7.95 -5.58 13.82
C ARG A 13 -7.13 -4.37 14.27
N LEU A 14 -6.98 -3.41 13.34
CA LEU A 14 -6.31 -2.15 13.56
C LEU A 14 -7.32 -1.01 13.68
N MET A 15 -6.89 0.09 14.31
CA MET A 15 -7.60 1.37 14.22
C MET A 15 -7.75 1.81 12.75
N PHE A 16 -6.76 1.53 11.94
CA PHE A 16 -6.75 1.81 10.49
C PHE A 16 -7.87 1.05 9.73
N GLN A 17 -8.12 -0.21 10.06
CA GLN A 17 -9.27 -0.94 9.49
C GLN A 17 -10.58 -0.27 9.83
N ARG A 18 -10.74 0.18 11.08
CA ARG A 18 -11.95 0.87 11.53
C ARG A 18 -12.16 2.19 10.76
N LEU A 19 -11.08 2.92 10.51
CA LEU A 19 -11.14 4.13 9.69
C LEU A 19 -11.61 3.83 8.27
N ILE A 20 -11.12 2.74 7.66
CA ILE A 20 -11.56 2.32 6.32
C ILE A 20 -13.02 1.87 6.35
N ASP A 21 -13.45 1.09 7.36
CA ASP A 21 -14.86 0.69 7.53
C ASP A 21 -15.78 1.92 7.63
N ASP A 22 -15.38 2.96 8.36
CA ASP A 22 -16.14 4.20 8.50
C ASP A 22 -16.23 4.98 7.16
N CYS A 23 -15.20 4.89 6.30
CA CYS A 23 -15.17 5.58 5.00
C CYS A 23 -15.93 4.85 3.89
N VAL A 24 -15.86 3.51 3.83
CA VAL A 24 -16.38 2.71 2.71
C VAL A 24 -17.54 1.78 3.10
N GLY A 25 -17.93 1.77 4.36
CA GLY A 25 -19.08 1.01 4.89
C GLY A 25 -18.77 -0.45 5.22
N CYS A 26 -17.72 -1.04 4.68
CA CYS A 26 -17.24 -2.38 5.08
C CYS A 26 -15.83 -2.63 4.54
N CYS A 27 -15.04 -3.34 5.34
CA CYS A 27 -13.69 -3.78 4.97
C CYS A 27 -13.43 -5.18 5.53
N GLU A 28 -12.94 -6.10 4.71
CA GLU A 28 -12.57 -7.43 5.18
C GLU A 28 -11.14 -7.44 5.73
N LEU A 29 -10.95 -8.00 6.93
CA LEU A 29 -9.61 -8.29 7.44
C LEU A 29 -9.13 -9.63 6.91
N VAL A 30 -8.01 -9.62 6.21
CA VAL A 30 -7.35 -10.83 5.71
C VAL A 30 -6.00 -10.98 6.41
N THR A 31 -5.89 -12.00 7.27
CA THR A 31 -4.63 -12.26 7.98
C THR A 31 -3.57 -12.82 7.02
N PRO A 32 -2.26 -12.67 7.33
CA PRO A 32 -1.18 -13.27 6.55
C PRO A 32 -1.34 -14.78 6.36
N GLN A 33 -1.82 -15.50 7.37
CA GLN A 33 -2.07 -16.94 7.31
C GLN A 33 -3.19 -17.27 6.33
N LEU A 34 -4.28 -16.49 6.35
CA LEU A 34 -5.39 -16.64 5.44
C LEU A 34 -4.98 -16.29 4.01
N LEU A 35 -4.25 -15.17 3.83
CA LEU A 35 -3.71 -14.78 2.54
C LEU A 35 -2.82 -15.88 1.93
N ALA A 36 -1.95 -16.50 2.73
CA ALA A 36 -1.04 -17.54 2.29
C ALA A 36 -1.73 -18.90 2.06
N ALA A 37 -2.95 -19.10 2.56
CA ALA A 37 -3.65 -20.37 2.44
C ALA A 37 -3.90 -20.74 0.96
N PRO A 38 -3.53 -21.97 0.50
CA PRO A 38 -3.57 -22.33 -0.92
C PRO A 38 -4.98 -22.29 -1.54
N PHE A 39 -5.98 -22.56 -0.72
CA PHE A 39 -7.38 -22.65 -1.15
C PHE A 39 -8.20 -21.38 -0.89
N TYR A 40 -7.59 -20.38 -0.25
CA TYR A 40 -8.30 -19.13 0.00
C TYR A 40 -8.55 -18.38 -1.30
N ARG A 41 -9.82 -18.06 -1.54
CA ARG A 41 -10.28 -17.34 -2.73
C ARG A 41 -11.16 -16.18 -2.29
N GLY A 42 -10.54 -15.16 -1.70
CA GLY A 42 -11.24 -13.91 -1.42
C GLY A 42 -11.69 -13.23 -2.74
N SER A 43 -12.84 -12.59 -2.68
CA SER A 43 -13.37 -11.79 -3.79
C SER A 43 -13.34 -10.32 -3.38
N PHE A 44 -12.24 -9.63 -3.68
CA PHE A 44 -12.02 -8.24 -3.32
C PHE A 44 -12.04 -7.35 -4.56
N GLY A 45 -12.44 -6.07 -4.37
CA GLY A 45 -12.24 -5.00 -5.36
C GLY A 45 -10.85 -4.40 -5.22
N ALA A 46 -10.42 -4.16 -3.97
CA ALA A 46 -9.13 -3.59 -3.64
C ALA A 46 -8.46 -4.33 -2.48
N LEU A 47 -7.13 -4.34 -2.47
CA LEU A 47 -6.29 -4.78 -1.35
C LEU A 47 -5.57 -3.58 -0.77
N ILE A 48 -5.60 -3.44 0.56
CA ILE A 48 -4.94 -2.37 1.29
C ILE A 48 -3.85 -2.99 2.17
N ILE A 49 -2.61 -2.55 1.97
CA ILE A 49 -1.43 -3.02 2.69
C ILE A 49 -0.90 -1.86 3.53
N PRO A 50 -1.16 -1.85 4.85
CA PRO A 50 -0.78 -0.76 5.75
C PRO A 50 0.73 -0.57 5.86
N THR A 51 1.14 0.61 6.33
CA THR A 51 2.55 0.89 6.65
C THR A 51 3.11 -0.10 7.68
N GLY A 52 4.40 -0.36 7.60
CA GLY A 52 5.07 -1.33 8.48
C GLY A 52 4.90 -2.79 8.07
N PHE A 53 4.24 -3.09 6.95
CA PHE A 53 4.00 -4.46 6.49
C PHE A 53 5.27 -5.30 6.30
N ALA A 54 6.40 -4.64 6.04
CA ALA A 54 7.67 -5.31 5.81
C ALA A 54 8.50 -5.47 7.09
N ASN A 55 8.18 -4.75 8.16
CA ASN A 55 8.91 -4.83 9.42
C ASN A 55 8.46 -6.07 10.23
N LYS A 56 9.39 -7.00 10.45
CA LYS A 56 9.14 -8.27 11.16
C LYS A 56 8.72 -8.10 12.62
N GLU A 57 9.04 -6.94 13.23
CA GLU A 57 8.62 -6.62 14.60
C GLU A 57 7.12 -6.29 14.66
N TYR A 58 6.53 -5.86 13.54
CA TYR A 58 5.14 -5.45 13.48
C TYR A 58 4.22 -6.48 12.83
N SER A 59 4.71 -7.22 11.82
CA SER A 59 3.85 -8.12 11.08
C SER A 59 4.58 -9.24 10.34
N ARG A 60 3.79 -10.26 9.92
CA ARG A 60 4.22 -11.33 9.01
C ARG A 60 3.62 -11.17 7.61
N VAL A 61 3.21 -9.97 7.26
CA VAL A 61 2.54 -9.67 5.98
C VAL A 61 3.49 -9.89 4.81
N LEU A 62 4.73 -9.40 4.87
CA LEU A 62 5.68 -9.53 3.76
C LEU A 62 5.93 -10.99 3.32
N PRO A 63 6.19 -11.97 4.22
CA PRO A 63 6.30 -13.36 3.82
C PRO A 63 5.05 -13.92 3.12
N ALA A 64 3.85 -13.52 3.58
CA ALA A 64 2.59 -13.93 2.97
C ALA A 64 2.39 -13.33 1.58
N LEU A 65 2.72 -12.05 1.39
CA LEU A 65 2.70 -11.38 0.08
C LEU A 65 3.64 -12.09 -0.91
N ARG A 66 4.86 -12.38 -0.49
CA ARG A 66 5.84 -13.13 -1.31
C ARG A 66 5.33 -14.51 -1.70
N ALA A 67 4.74 -15.25 -0.75
CA ALA A 67 4.16 -16.57 -1.01
C ALA A 67 2.98 -16.52 -1.99
N THR A 68 2.34 -15.37 -2.13
CA THR A 68 1.13 -15.19 -2.96
C THR A 68 1.35 -14.33 -4.20
N LYS A 69 2.59 -14.00 -4.53
CA LYS A 69 2.97 -13.13 -5.65
C LYS A 69 2.22 -13.43 -6.96
N SER A 70 2.11 -14.69 -7.35
CA SER A 70 1.41 -15.07 -8.59
C SER A 70 -0.12 -14.85 -8.51
N ARG A 71 -0.72 -14.91 -7.31
CA ARG A 71 -2.14 -14.57 -7.12
C ARG A 71 -2.37 -13.07 -7.18
N ILE A 72 -1.47 -12.30 -6.56
CA ILE A 72 -1.50 -10.83 -6.60
C ILE A 72 -1.35 -10.33 -8.04
N LYS A 73 -0.40 -10.88 -8.80
CA LYS A 73 -0.24 -10.56 -10.22
C LYS A 73 -1.55 -10.79 -10.99
N ARG A 74 -2.17 -11.98 -10.85
CA ARG A 74 -3.46 -12.28 -11.51
C ARG A 74 -4.60 -11.39 -11.04
N PHE A 75 -4.61 -10.99 -9.77
CA PHE A 75 -5.59 -10.07 -9.23
C PHE A 75 -5.51 -8.71 -9.94
N LEU A 76 -4.31 -8.13 -10.07
CA LEU A 76 -4.06 -6.88 -10.81
C LEU A 76 -4.42 -7.02 -12.30
N GLU A 77 -3.97 -8.08 -12.96
CA GLU A 77 -4.28 -8.36 -14.37
C GLU A 77 -5.79 -8.51 -14.63
N SER A 78 -6.56 -8.86 -13.59
CA SER A 78 -8.03 -8.96 -13.68
C SER A 78 -8.77 -7.67 -13.29
N GLY A 79 -8.05 -6.54 -13.14
CA GLY A 79 -8.61 -5.24 -12.80
C GLY A 79 -8.85 -5.02 -11.30
N GLY A 80 -8.17 -5.77 -10.45
CA GLY A 80 -8.10 -5.49 -9.00
C GLY A 80 -7.15 -4.34 -8.73
N GLU A 81 -7.37 -3.62 -7.64
CA GLU A 81 -6.58 -2.47 -7.22
C GLU A 81 -5.80 -2.78 -5.95
N ILE A 82 -4.62 -2.20 -5.79
CA ILE A 82 -3.82 -2.35 -4.57
C ILE A 82 -3.35 -0.97 -4.11
N LEU A 83 -3.62 -0.65 -2.84
CA LEU A 83 -3.05 0.48 -2.13
C LEU A 83 -2.00 -0.05 -1.16
N VAL A 84 -0.75 0.36 -1.34
CA VAL A 84 0.38 -0.07 -0.51
C VAL A 84 1.06 1.13 0.10
N PHE A 85 1.19 1.12 1.42
CA PHE A 85 1.92 2.13 2.16
C PHE A 85 3.40 1.79 2.31
N GLY A 86 4.18 2.66 2.96
CA GLY A 86 5.60 2.46 3.22
C GLY A 86 5.94 1.18 4.00
N GLY A 87 7.11 0.61 3.75
CA GLY A 87 7.54 -0.65 4.34
C GLY A 87 7.80 -0.63 5.85
N GLY A 88 7.94 0.57 6.46
CA GLY A 88 8.20 0.75 7.88
C GLY A 88 9.64 0.48 8.28
N GLY A 89 10.59 0.68 7.39
CA GLY A 89 12.03 0.56 7.61
C GLY A 89 12.81 0.40 6.32
N ASP A 90 14.13 0.50 6.38
CA ASP A 90 15.04 0.18 5.27
C ASP A 90 15.13 -1.33 5.09
N ILE A 91 14.14 -1.89 4.45
CA ILE A 91 14.06 -3.32 4.19
C ILE A 91 14.25 -3.55 2.68
N PRO A 92 15.40 -4.10 2.28
CA PRO A 92 15.66 -4.39 0.87
C PRO A 92 14.55 -5.24 0.25
N ASP A 93 14.21 -4.91 -0.99
CA ASP A 93 13.27 -5.69 -1.80
C ASP A 93 11.89 -5.92 -1.14
N CYS A 94 11.44 -5.01 -0.24
CA CYS A 94 10.16 -5.19 0.44
C CYS A 94 8.94 -5.18 -0.50
N TYR A 95 9.10 -4.73 -1.75
CA TYR A 95 8.08 -4.75 -2.81
C TYR A 95 8.29 -5.82 -3.88
N ASP A 96 9.21 -6.78 -3.69
CA ASP A 96 9.54 -7.82 -4.67
C ASP A 96 8.38 -8.78 -5.02
N TRP A 97 7.31 -8.72 -4.24
CA TRP A 97 6.07 -9.45 -4.49
C TRP A 97 5.14 -8.77 -5.52
N LEU A 98 5.37 -7.49 -5.83
CA LEU A 98 4.68 -6.80 -6.93
C LEU A 98 5.17 -7.31 -8.29
N PRO A 99 4.35 -7.22 -9.36
CA PRO A 99 4.76 -7.63 -10.70
C PRO A 99 5.68 -6.63 -11.41
N PHE A 100 6.02 -5.52 -10.78
CA PHE A 100 6.89 -4.45 -11.28
C PHE A 100 7.88 -4.03 -10.19
N SER A 101 8.92 -3.31 -10.59
CA SER A 101 9.99 -2.87 -9.68
C SER A 101 9.56 -1.63 -8.90
N VAL A 102 9.69 -1.68 -7.59
CA VAL A 102 9.54 -0.55 -6.66
C VAL A 102 10.58 -0.70 -5.56
N GLY A 103 11.34 0.35 -5.31
CA GLY A 103 12.21 0.49 -4.14
C GLY A 103 11.61 1.48 -3.15
N TYR A 104 12.15 1.50 -1.95
CA TYR A 104 11.73 2.39 -0.89
C TYR A 104 12.93 2.80 -0.04
N HIS A 105 13.01 4.08 0.27
CA HIS A 105 14.00 4.62 1.21
C HIS A 105 13.27 5.11 2.45
N PHE A 106 13.63 4.54 3.60
CA PHE A 106 13.05 4.93 4.88
C PHE A 106 13.78 6.16 5.43
N GLU A 107 13.06 7.24 5.60
CA GLU A 107 13.55 8.47 6.21
C GLU A 107 12.36 9.25 6.79
N TYR A 108 12.10 9.06 8.09
CA TYR A 108 10.97 9.70 8.76
C TYR A 108 11.19 11.20 8.93
N GLY A 109 10.17 11.99 8.62
CA GLY A 109 10.15 13.42 8.86
C GLY A 109 9.06 14.18 8.10
N PRO A 110 8.84 15.45 8.48
CA PRO A 110 7.92 16.31 7.75
C PRO A 110 8.55 16.72 6.42
N ARG A 111 7.72 16.74 5.36
CA ARG A 111 8.12 17.12 4.01
C ARG A 111 7.06 18.01 3.38
N GLU A 112 7.51 18.97 2.59
CA GLU A 112 6.63 19.67 1.65
C GLU A 112 6.28 18.70 0.51
N ILE A 113 5.00 18.64 0.13
CA ILE A 113 4.50 17.78 -0.95
C ILE A 113 3.94 18.65 -2.07
N VAL A 114 4.35 18.32 -3.28
CA VAL A 114 3.89 18.96 -4.52
C VAL A 114 3.12 17.94 -5.35
N ILE A 115 1.88 18.26 -5.70
CA ILE A 115 1.09 17.47 -6.64
C ILE A 115 1.72 17.63 -8.04
N ARG A 116 2.07 16.51 -8.66
CA ARG A 116 2.69 16.48 -10.00
C ARG A 116 1.69 16.15 -11.10
N LYS A 117 0.67 15.38 -10.74
CA LYS A 117 -0.37 14.93 -11.67
C LYS A 117 -1.69 14.85 -10.91
N GLU A 118 -2.70 15.51 -11.44
CA GLU A 118 -4.07 15.38 -10.92
C GLU A 118 -4.66 14.03 -11.39
N SER A 119 -5.12 13.25 -10.44
CA SER A 119 -5.79 11.95 -10.68
C SER A 119 -6.70 11.61 -9.51
N ASP A 120 -7.50 10.56 -9.62
CA ASP A 120 -8.33 10.10 -8.49
C ASP A 120 -7.48 9.71 -7.28
N THR A 121 -6.21 9.31 -7.51
CA THR A 121 -5.26 8.95 -6.46
C THR A 121 -4.84 10.15 -5.62
N THR A 122 -4.90 11.39 -6.14
CA THR A 122 -4.62 12.60 -5.36
C THR A 122 -5.60 12.83 -4.21
N ASN A 123 -6.82 12.27 -4.30
CA ASN A 123 -7.81 12.35 -3.23
C ASN A 123 -7.34 11.69 -1.92
N LEU A 124 -6.33 10.79 -2.00
CA LEU A 124 -5.68 10.22 -0.80
C LEU A 124 -4.94 11.27 0.04
N LEU A 125 -4.62 12.43 -0.55
CA LEU A 125 -3.93 13.53 0.12
C LEU A 125 -4.90 14.64 0.56
N GLU A 126 -6.18 14.51 0.29
CA GLU A 126 -7.18 15.50 0.65
C GLU A 126 -7.28 15.66 2.18
N GLY A 127 -7.30 16.89 2.64
CA GLY A 127 -7.40 17.23 4.06
C GLY A 127 -6.07 17.21 4.83
N TYR A 128 -4.97 16.83 4.20
CA TYR A 128 -3.64 16.90 4.82
C TYR A 128 -2.97 18.26 4.55
N ASP A 129 -2.12 18.69 5.50
CA ASP A 129 -1.23 19.84 5.31
C ASP A 129 -0.04 19.43 4.44
N LEU A 130 -0.08 19.76 3.15
CA LEU A 130 0.98 19.41 2.22
C LEU A 130 2.26 20.22 2.42
N SER A 131 2.25 21.29 3.23
CA SER A 131 3.47 22.05 3.55
C SER A 131 4.33 21.38 4.62
N ALA A 132 3.76 20.49 5.42
CA ALA A 132 4.42 19.79 6.52
C ALA A 132 3.89 18.34 6.67
N PHE A 133 3.79 17.64 5.56
CA PHE A 133 3.28 16.26 5.52
C PHE A 133 4.27 15.29 6.18
N GLU A 134 3.86 14.59 7.22
CA GLU A 134 4.70 13.57 7.86
C GLU A 134 4.71 12.29 7.04
N CYS A 135 5.89 11.88 6.58
CA CYS A 135 6.12 10.61 5.89
C CYS A 135 7.21 9.80 6.56
N ASP A 136 7.16 8.50 6.37
CA ASP A 136 8.19 7.56 6.82
C ASP A 136 9.24 7.26 5.75
N GLY A 137 9.14 7.86 4.56
CA GLY A 137 10.10 7.71 3.47
C GLY A 137 9.58 8.13 2.11
N TYR A 138 10.24 7.66 1.06
CA TYR A 138 9.88 7.92 -0.33
C TYR A 138 10.21 6.73 -1.24
N PHE A 139 9.57 6.68 -2.40
CA PHE A 139 9.77 5.59 -3.35
C PHE A 139 10.98 5.83 -4.25
N THR A 140 11.65 4.74 -4.65
CA THR A 140 12.80 4.74 -5.54
C THR A 140 12.67 3.63 -6.58
N GLY A 141 13.37 3.72 -7.71
CA GLY A 141 13.43 2.65 -8.70
C GLY A 141 12.07 2.11 -9.16
N TYR A 142 11.06 2.97 -9.19
CA TYR A 142 9.67 2.63 -9.47
C TYR A 142 9.37 2.59 -10.98
N GLN A 143 8.29 1.88 -11.31
CA GLN A 143 7.61 1.94 -12.59
C GLN A 143 6.22 2.53 -12.34
N GLY A 144 5.82 3.50 -13.15
CA GLY A 144 4.57 4.25 -12.98
C GLY A 144 4.81 5.75 -12.96
N ASP A 145 3.77 6.52 -12.72
CA ASP A 145 3.80 7.97 -12.70
C ASP A 145 3.84 8.52 -11.28
N PRO A 146 4.75 9.44 -10.94
CA PRO A 146 4.71 10.13 -9.67
C PRO A 146 3.51 11.09 -9.65
N VAL A 147 2.56 10.83 -8.76
CA VAL A 147 1.37 11.67 -8.54
C VAL A 147 1.71 12.83 -7.61
N ALA A 148 2.49 12.55 -6.56
CA ALA A 148 2.99 13.55 -5.63
C ALA A 148 4.43 13.29 -5.24
N SER A 149 5.20 14.35 -5.07
CA SER A 149 6.61 14.27 -4.67
C SER A 149 7.00 15.46 -3.80
N THR A 150 8.18 15.37 -3.17
CA THR A 150 8.83 16.54 -2.58
C THR A 150 9.26 17.54 -3.67
N PRO A 151 9.57 18.81 -3.33
CA PRO A 151 10.06 19.81 -4.29
C PRO A 151 11.33 19.37 -5.04
N ASP A 152 12.23 18.65 -4.37
CA ASP A 152 13.46 18.08 -4.90
C ASP A 152 13.26 16.76 -5.68
N GLY A 153 12.00 16.30 -5.79
CA GLY A 153 11.61 15.23 -6.70
C GLY A 153 11.53 13.83 -6.12
N HIS A 154 11.60 13.65 -4.80
CA HIS A 154 11.39 12.34 -4.18
C HIS A 154 9.90 11.95 -4.18
N PRO A 155 9.50 10.86 -4.86
CA PRO A 155 8.11 10.46 -4.97
C PRO A 155 7.56 9.97 -3.63
N ILE A 156 6.42 10.51 -3.25
CA ILE A 156 5.67 10.12 -2.05
C ILE A 156 4.43 9.29 -2.42
N LEU A 157 3.87 9.56 -3.59
CA LEU A 157 2.73 8.83 -4.13
C LEU A 157 2.98 8.52 -5.61
N ILE A 158 2.87 7.27 -5.99
CA ILE A 158 3.03 6.78 -7.37
C ILE A 158 1.78 5.96 -7.78
N GLU A 159 1.42 6.08 -9.04
CA GLU A 159 0.28 5.41 -9.66
C GLU A 159 0.72 4.49 -10.81
#